data_5b6259921bfc67ba603db3c2964d6396
#
_entry.id   5b6259921bfc67ba603db3c2964d6396
#
_cell.length_a   1.000
_cell.length_b   1.000
_cell.length_c   1.000
_cell.angle_alpha   90.00
_cell.angle_beta   90.00
_cell.angle_gamma   90.00
#
_symmetry.space_group_name_H-M   'P 1'
#
loop_
_entity.id
_entity.type
_entity.pdbx_description
1 polymer ?
#
loop_
_entity_poly.entity_id
_entity_poly.type
_entity_poly.pdbx_seq_one_letter_code
_entity_poly.pdbx_strand_id
1 'polypeptide(L)'
;MQIGLIGLGKMGIHLCQNMLRNDNQVVAFDLDKKLVDEAASYGAEPAYTLEEMVKKLNQPRTVWVMVPAGKPTDSTMDQLANLLDADDTVIDGGNTFWKDSMRHNRMFTEKGIHYFDCGSSGGWKGALKDGNFMIGGDEEDIFNERLAPLFDGIAEKDGYLYTGKAGSGHYLKMVHNAIEYGMMEAMGEGFEVLEASDFDYDNGSVIRSWLMELAQEAFEKDPHLDKIAGRMHSSGEAHWTLMDAMDKQVPTPVIYEALSQRFRSMQDDSFDGKVVSALRNGFGGHAMDAAKKN
;
A
#
# COMPACT_ATOMS: atom_id res chain seq x y z
N MET A 1 -22.43 -7.99 -7.39
CA MET A 1 -21.98 -9.37 -7.11
C MET A 1 -21.89 -9.64 -5.61
N GLN A 2 -21.61 -10.90 -5.18
CA GLN A 2 -21.34 -11.21 -3.78
C GLN A 2 -19.82 -11.43 -3.58
N ILE A 3 -19.23 -10.85 -2.52
CA ILE A 3 -17.78 -10.84 -2.30
C ILE A 3 -17.50 -11.14 -0.83
N GLY A 4 -16.60 -12.08 -0.55
CA GLY A 4 -16.01 -12.25 0.77
C GLY A 4 -14.85 -11.26 0.95
N LEU A 5 -14.91 -10.39 1.95
CA LEU A 5 -13.84 -9.44 2.25
C LEU A 5 -13.14 -9.81 3.55
N ILE A 6 -11.84 -10.09 3.47
CA ILE A 6 -10.99 -10.47 4.59
C ILE A 6 -10.04 -9.32 4.93
N GLY A 7 -10.07 -8.90 6.20
CA GLY A 7 -9.27 -7.79 6.68
C GLY A 7 -10.01 -6.46 6.55
N LEU A 8 -10.50 -5.98 7.69
CA LEU A 8 -11.32 -4.77 7.83
C LEU A 8 -10.56 -3.62 8.52
N GLY A 9 -9.25 -3.64 8.42
CA GLY A 9 -8.43 -2.52 8.87
C GLY A 9 -8.75 -1.23 8.09
N LYS A 10 -7.90 -0.20 8.25
CA LYS A 10 -8.13 1.14 7.70
C LYS A 10 -8.53 1.17 6.21
N MET A 11 -7.94 0.31 5.38
CA MET A 11 -8.29 0.23 3.96
C MET A 11 -9.52 -0.63 3.72
N GLY A 12 -9.59 -1.82 4.34
CA GLY A 12 -10.64 -2.80 4.11
C GLY A 12 -12.02 -2.33 4.51
N ILE A 13 -12.17 -1.63 5.64
CA ILE A 13 -13.46 -1.10 6.07
C ILE A 13 -14.03 -0.05 5.09
N HIS A 14 -13.16 0.78 4.50
CA HIS A 14 -13.57 1.76 3.51
C HIS A 14 -13.89 1.12 2.16
N LEU A 15 -13.12 0.10 1.76
CA LEU A 15 -13.42 -0.70 0.56
C LEU A 15 -14.74 -1.44 0.71
N CYS A 16 -15.04 -1.99 1.90
CA CYS A 16 -16.34 -2.58 2.22
C CYS A 16 -17.49 -1.60 1.96
N GLN A 17 -17.38 -0.39 2.48
CA GLN A 17 -18.39 0.67 2.27
C GLN A 17 -18.53 1.05 0.78
N ASN A 18 -17.40 1.09 0.04
CA ASN A 18 -17.42 1.37 -1.39
C ASN A 18 -18.13 0.26 -2.17
N MET A 19 -17.81 -1.00 -1.90
CA MET A 19 -18.48 -2.14 -2.52
C MET A 19 -19.99 -2.14 -2.25
N LEU A 20 -20.40 -1.92 -1.00
CA LEU A 20 -21.82 -1.87 -0.61
C LEU A 20 -22.60 -0.74 -1.31
N ARG A 21 -21.98 0.44 -1.48
CA ARG A 21 -22.60 1.58 -2.18
C ARG A 21 -22.76 1.35 -3.69
N ASN A 22 -21.98 0.43 -4.24
CA ASN A 22 -22.03 0.03 -5.65
C ASN A 22 -22.75 -1.32 -5.83
N ASP A 23 -23.81 -1.53 -5.04
CA ASP A 23 -24.75 -2.64 -5.14
C ASP A 23 -24.12 -4.05 -5.04
N ASN A 24 -22.95 -4.15 -4.40
CA ASN A 24 -22.37 -5.44 -4.08
C ASN A 24 -22.83 -5.93 -2.70
N GLN A 25 -22.93 -7.24 -2.56
CA GLN A 25 -23.14 -7.90 -1.27
C GLN A 25 -21.76 -8.29 -0.71
N VAL A 26 -21.48 -7.88 0.51
CA VAL A 26 -20.20 -8.16 1.16
C VAL A 26 -20.40 -9.07 2.36
N VAL A 27 -19.72 -10.22 2.38
CA VAL A 27 -19.55 -11.05 3.58
C VAL A 27 -18.21 -10.67 4.19
N ALA A 28 -18.23 -10.05 5.37
CA ALA A 28 -17.05 -9.42 5.96
C ALA A 28 -16.45 -10.26 7.09
N PHE A 29 -15.14 -10.45 7.05
CA PHE A 29 -14.38 -11.17 8.07
C PHE A 29 -13.11 -10.41 8.48
N ASP A 30 -12.86 -10.35 9.79
CA ASP A 30 -11.60 -9.91 10.41
C ASP A 30 -11.35 -10.71 11.69
N LEU A 31 -10.10 -10.77 12.14
CA LEU A 31 -9.74 -11.35 13.45
C LEU A 31 -10.27 -10.53 14.62
N ASP A 32 -10.40 -9.21 14.44
CA ASP A 32 -11.08 -8.32 15.40
C ASP A 32 -12.59 -8.27 15.13
N LYS A 33 -13.35 -8.93 15.98
CA LYS A 33 -14.81 -8.98 15.88
C LYS A 33 -15.47 -7.60 15.89
N LYS A 34 -14.86 -6.58 16.51
CA LYS A 34 -15.39 -5.21 16.49
C LYS A 34 -15.41 -4.61 15.10
N LEU A 35 -14.40 -4.91 14.28
CA LEU A 35 -14.35 -4.48 12.89
C LEU A 35 -15.40 -5.21 12.05
N VAL A 36 -15.69 -6.48 12.35
CA VAL A 36 -16.79 -7.22 11.71
C VAL A 36 -18.14 -6.60 12.05
N ASP A 37 -18.38 -6.29 13.34
CA ASP A 37 -19.60 -5.63 13.78
C ASP A 37 -19.74 -4.22 13.19
N GLU A 38 -18.63 -3.50 13.03
CA GLU A 38 -18.60 -2.20 12.34
C GLU A 38 -18.98 -2.35 10.87
N ALA A 39 -18.41 -3.29 10.14
CA ALA A 39 -18.77 -3.57 8.74
C ALA A 39 -20.26 -3.96 8.61
N ALA A 40 -20.78 -4.74 9.55
CA ALA A 40 -22.20 -5.09 9.60
C ALA A 40 -23.10 -3.86 9.78
N SER A 41 -22.66 -2.86 10.53
CA SER A 41 -23.41 -1.58 10.69
C SER A 41 -23.56 -0.80 9.40
N TYR A 42 -22.67 -1.02 8.42
CA TYR A 42 -22.75 -0.45 7.06
C TYR A 42 -23.56 -1.31 6.09
N GLY A 43 -23.98 -2.51 6.49
CA GLY A 43 -24.79 -3.41 5.67
C GLY A 43 -24.08 -4.66 5.15
N ALA A 44 -22.84 -4.91 5.57
CA ALA A 44 -22.17 -6.18 5.26
C ALA A 44 -22.75 -7.33 6.08
N GLU A 45 -22.74 -8.54 5.52
CA GLU A 45 -23.05 -9.75 6.26
C GLU A 45 -21.85 -10.16 7.12
N PRO A 46 -21.97 -10.22 8.46
CA PRO A 46 -20.87 -10.56 9.33
C PRO A 46 -20.49 -12.04 9.23
N ALA A 47 -19.20 -12.35 9.28
CA ALA A 47 -18.67 -13.70 9.50
C ALA A 47 -17.54 -13.63 10.55
N TYR A 48 -17.53 -14.57 11.50
CA TYR A 48 -16.57 -14.53 12.61
C TYR A 48 -15.49 -15.61 12.50
N THR A 49 -15.53 -16.42 11.45
CA THR A 49 -14.46 -17.32 11.01
C THR A 49 -14.36 -17.36 9.49
N LEU A 50 -13.21 -17.77 8.96
CA LEU A 50 -13.02 -17.95 7.51
C LEU A 50 -13.98 -19.00 6.93
N GLU A 51 -14.16 -20.10 7.65
CA GLU A 51 -15.07 -21.18 7.24
C GLU A 51 -16.52 -20.70 7.19
N GLU A 52 -16.94 -19.86 8.13
CA GLU A 52 -18.27 -19.26 8.13
C GLU A 52 -18.44 -18.33 6.93
N MET A 53 -17.43 -17.47 6.63
CA MET A 53 -17.47 -16.58 5.49
C MET A 53 -17.60 -17.37 4.17
N VAL A 54 -16.74 -18.36 3.96
CA VAL A 54 -16.75 -19.19 2.74
C VAL A 54 -18.08 -19.90 2.55
N LYS A 55 -18.71 -20.40 3.64
CA LYS A 55 -20.04 -21.07 3.58
C LYS A 55 -21.18 -20.12 3.20
N LYS A 56 -21.05 -18.82 3.50
CA LYS A 56 -22.06 -17.80 3.18
C LYS A 56 -21.97 -17.30 1.74
N LEU A 57 -20.87 -17.58 1.05
CA LEU A 57 -20.67 -17.17 -0.33
C LEU A 57 -21.27 -18.13 -1.34
N ASN A 58 -21.91 -17.60 -2.37
CA ASN A 58 -22.41 -18.35 -3.50
C ASN A 58 -21.27 -18.78 -4.43
N GLN A 59 -21.34 -20.00 -4.94
CA GLN A 59 -20.38 -20.51 -5.95
C GLN A 59 -20.74 -19.99 -7.36
N PRO A 60 -19.73 -19.69 -8.22
CA PRO A 60 -18.31 -19.60 -7.88
C PRO A 60 -18.05 -18.38 -6.97
N ARG A 61 -17.27 -18.60 -5.89
CA ARG A 61 -17.00 -17.59 -4.87
C ARG A 61 -15.96 -16.59 -5.34
N THR A 62 -16.08 -15.35 -4.88
CA THR A 62 -15.02 -14.33 -5.02
C THR A 62 -14.62 -13.85 -3.63
N VAL A 63 -13.32 -13.95 -3.31
CA VAL A 63 -12.76 -13.54 -2.02
C VAL A 63 -11.67 -12.49 -2.23
N TRP A 64 -11.82 -11.35 -1.58
CA TRP A 64 -10.84 -10.27 -1.57
C TRP A 64 -10.11 -10.23 -0.23
N VAL A 65 -8.78 -10.26 -0.27
CA VAL A 65 -7.91 -10.29 0.92
C VAL A 65 -7.21 -8.95 1.08
N MET A 66 -7.38 -8.29 2.24
CA MET A 66 -6.81 -6.97 2.60
C MET A 66 -6.04 -7.04 3.93
N VAL A 67 -5.11 -7.96 4.03
CA VAL A 67 -4.32 -8.18 5.25
C VAL A 67 -2.87 -7.70 5.07
N PRO A 68 -2.12 -7.46 6.17
CA PRO A 68 -0.71 -7.05 6.08
C PRO A 68 0.13 -8.08 5.32
N ALA A 69 1.08 -7.59 4.51
CA ALA A 69 2.00 -8.42 3.73
C ALA A 69 2.84 -9.38 4.58
N GLY A 70 3.34 -10.42 3.96
CA GLY A 70 4.17 -11.46 4.56
C GLY A 70 3.35 -12.54 5.28
N LYS A 71 3.75 -12.94 6.50
CA LYS A 71 3.13 -14.06 7.22
C LYS A 71 1.59 -14.00 7.34
N PRO A 72 0.96 -12.84 7.64
CA PRO A 72 -0.50 -12.76 7.66
C PRO A 72 -1.14 -13.12 6.33
N THR A 73 -0.61 -12.60 5.21
CA THR A 73 -1.09 -12.94 3.87
C THR A 73 -0.85 -14.42 3.56
N ASP A 74 0.36 -14.94 3.77
CA ASP A 74 0.69 -16.34 3.53
C ASP A 74 -0.27 -17.28 4.28
N SER A 75 -0.48 -17.04 5.58
CA SER A 75 -1.38 -17.86 6.39
C SER A 75 -2.84 -17.79 5.91
N THR A 76 -3.29 -16.64 5.46
CA THR A 76 -4.65 -16.47 4.93
C THR A 76 -4.81 -17.21 3.59
N MET A 77 -3.83 -17.07 2.70
CA MET A 77 -3.83 -17.77 1.39
C MET A 77 -3.81 -19.29 1.57
N ASP A 78 -2.98 -19.81 2.48
CA ASP A 78 -2.93 -21.25 2.79
C ASP A 78 -4.28 -21.78 3.30
N GLN A 79 -4.97 -21.02 4.17
CA GLN A 79 -6.30 -21.40 4.66
C GLN A 79 -7.34 -21.37 3.53
N LEU A 80 -7.36 -20.29 2.72
CA LEU A 80 -8.27 -20.19 1.58
C LEU A 80 -8.06 -21.31 0.56
N ALA A 81 -6.82 -21.68 0.28
CA ALA A 81 -6.52 -22.79 -0.62
C ALA A 81 -7.04 -24.16 -0.15
N ASN A 82 -7.41 -24.28 1.13
CA ASN A 82 -8.02 -25.49 1.70
C ASN A 82 -9.54 -25.37 1.87
N LEU A 83 -10.11 -24.17 1.78
CA LEU A 83 -11.53 -23.92 1.99
C LEU A 83 -12.30 -23.66 0.69
N LEU A 84 -11.61 -23.18 -0.33
CA LEU A 84 -12.20 -22.87 -1.63
C LEU A 84 -12.18 -24.06 -2.56
N ASP A 85 -13.10 -24.07 -3.51
CA ASP A 85 -13.24 -25.09 -4.55
C ASP A 85 -12.67 -24.59 -5.88
N ALA A 86 -12.51 -25.49 -6.85
CA ALA A 86 -12.18 -25.11 -8.21
C ALA A 86 -13.23 -24.14 -8.78
N ASP A 87 -12.78 -23.22 -9.63
CA ASP A 87 -13.58 -22.13 -10.22
C ASP A 87 -13.91 -20.95 -9.25
N ASP A 88 -13.53 -21.04 -7.97
CA ASP A 88 -13.55 -19.89 -7.07
C ASP A 88 -12.42 -18.90 -7.43
N THR A 89 -12.56 -17.64 -7.00
CA THR A 89 -11.61 -16.57 -7.33
C THR A 89 -11.08 -15.90 -6.05
N VAL A 90 -9.76 -15.71 -5.98
CA VAL A 90 -9.09 -14.95 -4.91
C VAL A 90 -8.45 -13.69 -5.48
N ILE A 91 -8.68 -12.54 -4.84
CA ILE A 91 -8.02 -11.26 -5.11
C ILE A 91 -7.13 -10.93 -3.91
N ASP A 92 -5.82 -10.90 -4.10
CA ASP A 92 -4.86 -10.39 -3.13
C ASP A 92 -4.76 -8.86 -3.27
N GLY A 93 -5.51 -8.14 -2.46
CA GLY A 93 -5.54 -6.67 -2.46
C GLY A 93 -4.65 -6.05 -1.39
N GLY A 94 -3.81 -6.84 -0.73
CA GLY A 94 -2.80 -6.37 0.22
C GLY A 94 -1.65 -5.64 -0.47
N ASN A 95 -0.59 -5.37 0.28
CA ASN A 95 0.63 -4.78 -0.28
C ASN A 95 1.73 -5.85 -0.40
N THR A 96 1.37 -6.94 -1.03
CA THR A 96 2.20 -8.15 -1.12
C THR A 96 3.40 -7.94 -2.05
N PHE A 97 4.55 -8.52 -1.70
CA PHE A 97 5.69 -8.54 -2.60
C PHE A 97 5.35 -9.36 -3.86
N TRP A 98 5.54 -8.79 -5.04
CA TRP A 98 5.10 -9.36 -6.31
C TRP A 98 5.58 -10.80 -6.58
N LYS A 99 6.77 -11.20 -6.08
CA LYS A 99 7.26 -12.59 -6.20
C LYS A 99 6.46 -13.57 -5.33
N ASP A 100 5.93 -13.09 -4.19
CA ASP A 100 5.02 -13.90 -3.36
C ASP A 100 3.66 -14.04 -4.04
N SER A 101 3.16 -12.99 -4.72
CA SER A 101 1.95 -13.09 -5.55
C SER A 101 2.08 -14.16 -6.64
N MET A 102 3.23 -14.24 -7.32
CA MET A 102 3.50 -15.31 -8.29
C MET A 102 3.52 -16.70 -7.63
N ARG A 103 3.97 -16.81 -6.38
CA ARG A 103 3.95 -18.07 -5.62
C ARG A 103 2.52 -18.45 -5.23
N HIS A 104 1.72 -17.50 -4.74
CA HIS A 104 0.33 -17.73 -4.41
C HIS A 104 -0.48 -18.12 -5.65
N ASN A 105 -0.27 -17.44 -6.78
CA ASN A 105 -0.92 -17.81 -8.04
C ASN A 105 -0.70 -19.28 -8.39
N ARG A 106 0.54 -19.78 -8.36
CA ARG A 106 0.82 -21.20 -8.63
C ARG A 106 0.07 -22.14 -7.70
N MET A 107 0.06 -21.83 -6.39
CA MET A 107 -0.64 -22.62 -5.38
C MET A 107 -2.15 -22.73 -5.65
N PHE A 108 -2.80 -21.61 -6.03
CA PHE A 108 -4.22 -21.59 -6.34
C PHE A 108 -4.54 -22.27 -7.69
N THR A 109 -3.76 -21.98 -8.72
CA THR A 109 -3.93 -22.57 -10.06
C THR A 109 -3.81 -24.09 -10.04
N GLU A 110 -2.91 -24.67 -9.24
CA GLU A 110 -2.79 -26.12 -9.06
C GLU A 110 -4.07 -26.78 -8.49
N LYS A 111 -4.93 -25.96 -7.86
CA LYS A 111 -6.23 -26.38 -7.31
C LYS A 111 -7.43 -25.97 -8.19
N GLY A 112 -7.17 -25.36 -9.35
CA GLY A 112 -8.21 -24.85 -10.25
C GLY A 112 -8.90 -23.59 -9.72
N ILE A 113 -8.29 -22.86 -8.79
CA ILE A 113 -8.79 -21.62 -8.23
C ILE A 113 -8.09 -20.45 -8.96
N HIS A 114 -8.87 -19.45 -9.36
CA HIS A 114 -8.37 -18.26 -10.04
C HIS A 114 -7.73 -17.29 -9.03
N TYR A 115 -6.57 -16.75 -9.37
CA TYR A 115 -5.86 -15.81 -8.50
C TYR A 115 -5.52 -14.52 -9.25
N PHE A 116 -5.78 -13.39 -8.58
CA PHE A 116 -5.43 -12.05 -9.05
C PHE A 116 -4.74 -11.26 -7.92
N ASP A 117 -3.63 -10.61 -8.23
CA ASP A 117 -3.00 -9.63 -7.36
C ASP A 117 -3.49 -8.22 -7.71
N CYS A 118 -3.76 -7.42 -6.70
CA CYS A 118 -4.37 -6.11 -6.87
C CYS A 118 -3.69 -5.05 -6.01
N GLY A 119 -2.80 -4.27 -6.62
CA GLY A 119 -2.25 -3.08 -6.00
C GLY A 119 -3.29 -1.96 -5.94
N SER A 120 -3.55 -1.41 -4.75
CA SER A 120 -4.49 -0.30 -4.56
C SER A 120 -3.75 1.00 -4.31
N SER A 121 -4.20 2.11 -4.90
CA SER A 121 -3.70 3.47 -4.66
C SER A 121 -4.83 4.43 -4.30
N GLY A 122 -4.48 5.60 -3.72
CA GLY A 122 -5.45 6.59 -3.26
C GLY A 122 -5.70 6.59 -1.75
N GLY A 123 -5.02 5.73 -0.98
CA GLY A 123 -5.17 5.61 0.46
C GLY A 123 -6.60 5.29 0.89
N TRP A 124 -6.98 5.58 2.14
CA TRP A 124 -8.31 5.27 2.67
C TRP A 124 -9.44 6.07 1.98
N LYS A 125 -9.14 7.30 1.51
CA LYS A 125 -10.09 8.12 0.74
C LYS A 125 -10.43 7.44 -0.59
N GLY A 126 -9.39 6.96 -1.31
CA GLY A 126 -9.58 6.20 -2.56
C GLY A 126 -10.28 4.86 -2.32
N ALA A 127 -9.96 4.13 -1.24
CA ALA A 127 -10.66 2.91 -0.90
C ALA A 127 -12.15 3.16 -0.63
N LEU A 128 -12.49 4.29 0.00
CA LEU A 128 -13.88 4.68 0.27
C LEU A 128 -14.61 5.09 -1.00
N LYS A 129 -13.96 5.80 -1.91
CA LYS A 129 -14.54 6.33 -3.15
C LYS A 129 -13.42 6.65 -4.15
N ASP A 130 -13.63 6.28 -5.40
CA ASP A 130 -12.73 6.65 -6.50
C ASP A 130 -11.30 6.06 -6.36
N GLY A 131 -11.20 4.76 -6.03
CA GLY A 131 -9.93 4.04 -5.92
C GLY A 131 -9.22 3.84 -7.25
N ASN A 132 -7.89 3.66 -7.20
CA ASN A 132 -7.09 3.26 -8.35
C ASN A 132 -6.49 1.87 -8.13
N PHE A 133 -6.65 0.97 -9.11
CA PHE A 133 -6.32 -0.44 -8.98
C PHE A 133 -5.46 -0.96 -10.13
N MET A 134 -4.43 -1.71 -9.81
CA MET A 134 -3.49 -2.33 -10.74
C MET A 134 -3.60 -3.86 -10.57
N ILE A 135 -4.21 -4.54 -11.54
CA ILE A 135 -4.61 -5.93 -11.38
C ILE A 135 -3.76 -6.84 -12.26
N GLY A 136 -3.07 -7.81 -11.65
CA GLY A 136 -2.34 -8.87 -12.32
C GLY A 136 -3.01 -10.23 -12.15
N GLY A 137 -2.93 -11.09 -13.16
CA GLY A 137 -3.45 -12.45 -13.14
C GLY A 137 -3.18 -13.13 -14.47
N ASP A 138 -3.16 -14.46 -14.51
CA ASP A 138 -2.84 -15.19 -15.75
C ASP A 138 -4.07 -15.39 -16.67
N GLU A 139 -5.28 -15.05 -16.18
CA GLU A 139 -6.55 -15.38 -16.81
C GLU A 139 -7.37 -14.12 -17.14
N GLU A 140 -6.99 -13.44 -18.22
CA GLU A 140 -7.63 -12.19 -18.66
C GLU A 140 -9.13 -12.35 -18.94
N ASP A 141 -9.54 -13.48 -19.50
CA ASP A 141 -10.94 -13.76 -19.79
C ASP A 141 -11.78 -13.82 -18.50
N ILE A 142 -11.27 -14.48 -17.47
CA ILE A 142 -11.91 -14.53 -16.14
C ILE A 142 -11.96 -13.14 -15.50
N PHE A 143 -10.89 -12.35 -15.62
CA PHE A 143 -10.88 -10.97 -15.16
C PHE A 143 -12.01 -10.17 -15.84
N ASN A 144 -12.06 -10.17 -17.17
CA ASN A 144 -13.04 -9.41 -17.94
C ASN A 144 -14.48 -9.82 -17.64
N GLU A 145 -14.73 -11.13 -17.52
CA GLU A 145 -16.07 -11.67 -17.30
C GLU A 145 -16.57 -11.47 -15.87
N ARG A 146 -15.71 -11.68 -14.86
CA ARG A 146 -16.15 -11.77 -13.45
C ARG A 146 -15.76 -10.55 -12.62
N LEU A 147 -14.57 -9.97 -12.86
CA LEU A 147 -14.01 -8.94 -11.98
C LEU A 147 -14.13 -7.53 -12.52
N ALA A 148 -14.02 -7.33 -13.83
CA ALA A 148 -14.12 -5.99 -14.42
C ALA A 148 -15.39 -5.24 -13.98
N PRO A 149 -16.60 -5.88 -13.91
CA PRO A 149 -17.80 -5.18 -13.43
C PRO A 149 -17.70 -4.71 -11.97
N LEU A 150 -16.93 -5.39 -11.12
CA LEU A 150 -16.67 -4.92 -9.76
C LEU A 150 -15.82 -3.64 -9.78
N PHE A 151 -14.72 -3.66 -10.55
CA PHE A 151 -13.82 -2.52 -10.65
C PHE A 151 -14.48 -1.31 -11.31
N ASP A 152 -15.35 -1.51 -12.31
CA ASP A 152 -16.18 -0.45 -12.90
C ASP A 152 -17.02 0.31 -11.86
N GLY A 153 -17.46 -0.41 -10.80
CA GLY A 153 -18.26 0.19 -9.73
C GLY A 153 -17.43 0.89 -8.66
N ILE A 154 -16.25 0.35 -8.30
CA ILE A 154 -15.49 0.82 -7.13
C ILE A 154 -14.31 1.72 -7.46
N ALA A 155 -13.86 1.74 -8.71
CA ALA A 155 -12.74 2.56 -9.16
C ALA A 155 -13.17 3.97 -9.57
N GLU A 156 -12.22 4.90 -9.55
CA GLU A 156 -12.35 6.17 -10.27
C GLU A 156 -12.56 5.91 -11.77
N LYS A 157 -13.10 6.88 -12.49
CA LYS A 157 -13.19 6.79 -13.94
C LYS A 157 -11.81 6.55 -14.54
N ASP A 158 -11.67 5.49 -15.34
CA ASP A 158 -10.41 5.02 -15.90
C ASP A 158 -9.35 4.65 -14.81
N GLY A 159 -9.80 4.36 -13.59
CA GLY A 159 -8.98 4.16 -12.40
C GLY A 159 -8.56 2.71 -12.16
N TYR A 160 -8.72 1.79 -13.09
CA TYR A 160 -8.15 0.46 -12.98
C TYR A 160 -7.50 -0.02 -14.29
N LEU A 161 -6.53 -0.90 -14.16
CA LEU A 161 -5.81 -1.48 -15.28
C LEU A 161 -5.52 -2.95 -15.01
N TYR A 162 -5.93 -3.82 -15.95
CA TYR A 162 -5.40 -5.17 -16.00
C TYR A 162 -4.00 -5.14 -16.60
N THR A 163 -3.00 -5.53 -15.80
CA THR A 163 -1.57 -5.36 -16.10
C THR A 163 -0.93 -6.63 -16.71
N GLY A 164 -1.70 -7.70 -16.87
CA GLY A 164 -1.26 -8.97 -17.42
C GLY A 164 -0.97 -10.01 -16.34
N LYS A 165 0.13 -10.73 -16.44
CA LYS A 165 0.45 -11.91 -15.65
C LYS A 165 0.43 -11.67 -14.14
N ALA A 166 0.17 -12.75 -13.39
CA ALA A 166 0.22 -12.74 -11.93
C ALA A 166 1.52 -12.13 -11.38
N GLY A 167 1.38 -11.27 -10.39
CA GLY A 167 2.45 -10.46 -9.80
C GLY A 167 2.63 -9.09 -10.46
N SER A 168 2.08 -8.84 -11.65
CA SER A 168 2.27 -7.58 -12.37
C SER A 168 1.53 -6.39 -11.73
N GLY A 169 0.39 -6.61 -11.10
CA GLY A 169 -0.36 -5.59 -10.36
C GLY A 169 0.44 -5.08 -9.17
N HIS A 170 0.90 -5.97 -8.31
CA HIS A 170 1.76 -5.63 -7.18
C HIS A 170 3.13 -5.09 -7.62
N TYR A 171 3.70 -5.57 -8.73
CA TYR A 171 4.92 -5.00 -9.29
C TYR A 171 4.73 -3.55 -9.69
N LEU A 172 3.68 -3.24 -10.44
CA LEU A 172 3.37 -1.87 -10.85
C LEU A 172 3.12 -0.99 -9.62
N LYS A 173 2.37 -1.49 -8.62
CA LYS A 173 2.14 -0.77 -7.36
C LYS A 173 3.43 -0.49 -6.59
N MET A 174 4.35 -1.44 -6.54
CA MET A 174 5.67 -1.28 -5.92
C MET A 174 6.47 -0.14 -6.58
N VAL A 175 6.53 -0.11 -7.92
CA VAL A 175 7.22 0.94 -8.67
C VAL A 175 6.53 2.29 -8.50
N HIS A 176 5.19 2.32 -8.54
CA HIS A 176 4.39 3.53 -8.25
C HIS A 176 4.76 4.13 -6.89
N ASN A 177 4.83 3.32 -5.84
CA ASN A 177 5.18 3.80 -4.50
C ASN A 177 6.63 4.29 -4.41
N ALA A 178 7.55 3.68 -5.15
CA ALA A 178 8.94 4.16 -5.21
C ALA A 178 9.05 5.54 -5.87
N ILE A 179 8.27 5.79 -6.93
CA ILE A 179 8.16 7.12 -7.56
C ILE A 179 7.58 8.12 -6.55
N GLU A 180 6.51 7.75 -5.85
CA GLU A 180 5.87 8.58 -4.81
C GLU A 180 6.88 8.97 -3.71
N TYR A 181 7.77 8.07 -3.29
CA TYR A 181 8.84 8.38 -2.33
C TYR A 181 9.76 9.49 -2.83
N GLY A 182 10.21 9.39 -4.08
CA GLY A 182 11.06 10.42 -4.70
C GLY A 182 10.35 11.77 -4.82
N MET A 183 9.07 11.76 -5.18
CA MET A 183 8.25 12.98 -5.25
C MET A 183 8.08 13.65 -3.88
N MET A 184 7.77 12.86 -2.84
CA MET A 184 7.61 13.40 -1.48
C MET A 184 8.92 13.96 -0.93
N GLU A 185 10.06 13.31 -1.19
CA GLU A 185 11.36 13.79 -0.75
C GLU A 185 11.72 15.12 -1.42
N ALA A 186 11.57 15.22 -2.74
CA ALA A 186 11.83 16.47 -3.46
C ALA A 186 10.93 17.64 -2.99
N MET A 187 9.68 17.35 -2.66
CA MET A 187 8.77 18.35 -2.06
C MET A 187 9.22 18.75 -0.66
N GLY A 188 9.60 17.76 0.18
CA GLY A 188 10.09 18.01 1.54
C GLY A 188 11.32 18.91 1.56
N GLU A 189 12.33 18.61 0.73
CA GLU A 189 13.52 19.45 0.57
C GLU A 189 13.17 20.86 0.09
N GLY A 190 12.27 20.99 -0.88
CA GLY A 190 11.82 22.29 -1.38
C GLY A 190 11.12 23.14 -0.32
N PHE A 191 10.23 22.54 0.46
CA PHE A 191 9.56 23.22 1.57
C PHE A 191 10.52 23.59 2.71
N GLU A 192 11.53 22.77 3.00
CA GLU A 192 12.57 23.11 3.98
C GLU A 192 13.36 24.37 3.57
N VAL A 193 13.67 24.50 2.27
CA VAL A 193 14.32 25.71 1.74
C VAL A 193 13.42 26.94 1.85
N LEU A 194 12.13 26.81 1.57
CA LEU A 194 11.16 27.92 1.68
C LEU A 194 10.96 28.34 3.13
N GLU A 195 10.81 27.40 4.06
CA GLU A 195 10.73 27.66 5.51
C GLU A 195 11.95 28.44 6.01
N ALA A 196 13.16 28.06 5.58
CA ALA A 196 14.40 28.75 5.94
C ALA A 196 14.51 30.15 5.31
N SER A 197 13.66 30.48 4.34
CA SER A 197 13.72 31.75 3.56
C SER A 197 12.59 32.72 3.88
N ASP A 198 11.66 32.38 4.76
CA ASP A 198 10.43 33.12 5.06
C ASP A 198 9.57 33.46 3.80
N PHE A 199 9.58 32.60 2.77
CA PHE A 199 8.76 32.75 1.57
C PHE A 199 7.59 31.80 1.57
N ASP A 200 6.42 32.27 1.13
CA ASP A 200 5.24 31.45 0.89
C ASP A 200 5.32 30.75 -0.48
N TYR A 201 4.78 29.54 -0.55
CA TYR A 201 4.59 28.80 -1.81
C TYR A 201 3.15 28.91 -2.30
N ASP A 202 2.97 29.35 -3.56
CA ASP A 202 1.66 29.40 -4.20
C ASP A 202 1.31 28.09 -4.93
N ASN A 203 0.04 27.70 -4.85
CA ASN A 203 -0.53 26.52 -5.47
C ASN A 203 -0.84 26.76 -6.96
N GLY A 204 -0.64 25.77 -7.81
CA GLY A 204 -1.12 25.80 -9.21
C GLY A 204 -0.06 25.80 -10.29
N SER A 205 1.22 25.65 -9.95
CA SER A 205 2.34 25.56 -10.89
C SER A 205 2.42 24.21 -11.61
N VAL A 206 3.46 24.00 -12.44
CA VAL A 206 3.72 22.76 -13.16
C VAL A 206 3.94 21.54 -12.25
N ILE A 207 4.29 21.74 -10.96
CA ILE A 207 4.44 20.66 -9.97
C ILE A 207 3.14 20.33 -9.25
N ARG A 208 2.01 20.88 -9.68
CA ARG A 208 0.69 20.57 -9.13
C ARG A 208 0.44 19.05 -9.09
N SER A 209 0.04 18.56 -7.92
CA SER A 209 -0.27 17.15 -7.71
C SER A 209 -1.16 17.01 -6.48
N TRP A 210 -1.75 15.84 -6.29
CA TRP A 210 -2.47 15.54 -5.05
C TRP A 210 -1.57 15.65 -3.81
N LEU A 211 -0.28 15.31 -3.92
CA LEU A 211 0.67 15.50 -2.82
C LEU A 211 0.82 16.98 -2.43
N MET A 212 0.81 17.89 -3.41
CA MET A 212 0.84 19.34 -3.13
C MET A 212 -0.44 19.82 -2.44
N GLU A 213 -1.60 19.30 -2.84
CA GLU A 213 -2.88 19.61 -2.16
C GLU A 213 -2.87 19.12 -0.71
N LEU A 214 -2.31 17.93 -0.44
CA LEU A 214 -2.14 17.40 0.92
C LEU A 214 -1.15 18.22 1.75
N ALA A 215 -0.07 18.74 1.14
CA ALA A 215 0.87 19.62 1.81
C ALA A 215 0.19 20.95 2.18
N GLN A 216 -0.56 21.55 1.26
CA GLN A 216 -1.35 22.74 1.54
C GLN A 216 -2.32 22.52 2.71
N GLU A 217 -3.10 21.43 2.71
CA GLU A 217 -4.01 21.08 3.83
C GLU A 217 -3.26 20.95 5.17
N ALA A 218 -2.01 20.47 5.16
CA ALA A 218 -1.20 20.34 6.36
C ALA A 218 -0.74 21.69 6.88
N PHE A 219 -0.18 22.55 6.02
CA PHE A 219 0.27 23.91 6.38
C PHE A 219 -0.87 24.82 6.80
N GLU A 220 -2.07 24.72 6.21
CA GLU A 220 -3.26 25.45 6.67
C GLU A 220 -3.63 25.12 8.13
N LYS A 221 -3.38 23.88 8.58
CA LYS A 221 -3.67 23.41 9.94
C LYS A 221 -2.57 23.74 10.94
N ASP A 222 -1.33 23.73 10.51
CA ASP A 222 -0.13 23.92 11.32
C ASP A 222 1.00 24.46 10.41
N PRO A 223 1.14 25.81 10.29
CA PRO A 223 2.06 26.42 9.31
C PRO A 223 3.52 26.00 9.44
N HIS A 224 3.99 25.65 10.63
CA HIS A 224 5.36 25.21 10.89
C HIS A 224 5.46 23.69 11.18
N LEU A 225 4.37 22.94 11.07
CA LEU A 225 4.27 21.51 11.37
C LEU A 225 4.82 21.11 12.76
N ASP A 226 4.72 22.00 13.75
CA ASP A 226 5.27 21.86 15.11
C ASP A 226 4.78 20.60 15.84
N LYS A 227 3.61 20.06 15.44
CA LYS A 227 2.99 18.86 16.03
C LYS A 227 3.44 17.57 15.37
N ILE A 228 4.26 17.62 14.33
CA ILE A 228 4.69 16.47 13.55
C ILE A 228 6.18 16.22 13.79
N ALA A 229 6.54 15.00 14.18
CA ALA A 229 7.94 14.61 14.26
C ALA A 229 8.47 14.26 12.85
N GLY A 230 9.69 14.72 12.52
CA GLY A 230 10.34 14.47 11.23
C GLY A 230 10.85 13.03 11.03
N ARG A 231 10.04 12.02 11.42
CA ARG A 231 10.36 10.60 11.27
C ARG A 231 9.57 9.99 10.13
N MET A 232 10.27 9.59 9.08
CA MET A 232 9.69 9.07 7.83
C MET A 232 9.75 7.55 7.80
N HIS A 233 8.62 6.89 8.08
CA HIS A 233 8.54 5.43 8.00
C HIS A 233 8.53 4.94 6.55
N SER A 234 9.05 3.71 6.34
CA SER A 234 9.04 3.02 5.04
C SER A 234 8.25 1.72 5.16
N SER A 235 7.39 1.45 4.19
CA SER A 235 6.56 0.24 4.09
C SER A 235 7.20 -0.88 3.26
N GLY A 236 8.37 -0.62 2.63
CA GLY A 236 9.20 -1.63 1.96
C GLY A 236 9.27 -1.53 0.45
N GLU A 237 8.30 -0.90 -0.23
CA GLU A 237 8.17 -0.91 -1.70
C GLU A 237 9.36 -0.23 -2.39
N ALA A 238 9.83 0.90 -1.88
CA ALA A 238 11.01 1.56 -2.44
C ALA A 238 12.26 0.67 -2.30
N HIS A 239 12.43 -0.04 -1.18
CA HIS A 239 13.51 -0.99 -1.01
C HIS A 239 13.43 -2.14 -2.04
N TRP A 240 12.25 -2.73 -2.24
CA TRP A 240 12.05 -3.80 -3.23
C TRP A 240 12.28 -3.29 -4.66
N THR A 241 11.86 -2.06 -4.96
CA THR A 241 12.12 -1.43 -6.27
C THR A 241 13.61 -1.26 -6.52
N LEU A 242 14.37 -0.79 -5.52
CA LEU A 242 15.82 -0.62 -5.63
C LEU A 242 16.55 -1.96 -5.83
N MET A 243 16.15 -3.00 -5.10
CA MET A 243 16.73 -4.34 -5.28
C MET A 243 16.48 -4.86 -6.70
N ASP A 244 15.26 -4.73 -7.20
CA ASP A 244 14.89 -5.16 -8.55
C ASP A 244 15.62 -4.33 -9.63
N ALA A 245 15.75 -3.01 -9.41
CA ALA A 245 16.53 -2.13 -10.29
C ALA A 245 18.01 -2.51 -10.35
N MET A 246 18.61 -2.86 -9.20
CA MET A 246 20.00 -3.34 -9.14
C MET A 246 20.17 -4.65 -9.91
N ASP A 247 19.28 -5.62 -9.73
CA ASP A 247 19.29 -6.89 -10.47
C ASP A 247 19.18 -6.68 -11.99
N LYS A 248 18.46 -5.66 -12.42
CA LYS A 248 18.25 -5.28 -13.82
C LYS A 248 19.27 -4.26 -14.34
N GLN A 249 20.21 -3.82 -13.51
CA GLN A 249 21.21 -2.78 -13.83
C GLN A 249 20.57 -1.44 -14.28
N VAL A 250 19.43 -1.08 -13.69
CA VAL A 250 18.75 0.21 -13.94
C VAL A 250 19.15 1.22 -12.87
N PRO A 251 19.77 2.37 -13.22
CA PRO A 251 20.14 3.39 -12.25
C PRO A 251 18.90 4.12 -11.70
N THR A 252 18.81 4.22 -10.38
CA THR A 252 17.68 4.86 -9.67
C THR A 252 18.17 5.77 -8.53
N PRO A 253 19.04 6.78 -8.80
CA PRO A 253 19.66 7.59 -7.75
C PRO A 253 18.63 8.34 -6.91
N VAL A 254 17.61 8.95 -7.49
CA VAL A 254 16.59 9.73 -6.75
C VAL A 254 15.80 8.85 -5.78
N ILE A 255 15.38 7.66 -6.20
CA ILE A 255 14.66 6.72 -5.33
C ILE A 255 15.58 6.21 -4.20
N TYR A 256 16.85 5.98 -4.50
CA TYR A 256 17.84 5.57 -3.52
C TYR A 256 18.01 6.65 -2.43
N GLU A 257 18.20 7.91 -2.82
CA GLU A 257 18.34 9.01 -1.86
C GLU A 257 17.07 9.21 -1.02
N ALA A 258 15.91 9.19 -1.63
CA ALA A 258 14.63 9.28 -0.90
C ALA A 258 14.47 8.17 0.16
N LEU A 259 14.87 6.94 -0.15
CA LEU A 259 14.86 5.85 0.85
C LEU A 259 15.94 6.04 1.92
N SER A 260 17.13 6.50 1.53
CA SER A 260 18.25 6.77 2.43
C SER A 260 17.89 7.85 3.47
N GLN A 261 17.23 8.92 3.04
CA GLN A 261 16.74 9.98 3.94
C GLN A 261 15.68 9.44 4.94
N ARG A 262 14.80 8.55 4.51
CA ARG A 262 13.87 7.87 5.44
C ARG A 262 14.61 7.08 6.52
N PHE A 263 15.65 6.32 6.16
CA PHE A 263 16.49 5.63 7.14
C PHE A 263 17.23 6.62 8.05
N ARG A 264 17.73 7.72 7.48
CA ARG A 264 18.39 8.79 8.24
C ARG A 264 17.45 9.43 9.26
N SER A 265 16.20 9.70 8.88
CA SER A 265 15.20 10.33 9.76
C SER A 265 14.88 9.52 11.02
N MET A 266 15.20 8.23 11.03
CA MET A 266 14.99 7.35 12.18
C MET A 266 16.15 7.34 13.18
N GLN A 267 17.26 8.04 12.88
CA GLN A 267 18.49 8.06 13.68
C GLN A 267 18.65 9.40 14.41
N ASP A 268 18.52 9.42 15.73
CA ASP A 268 18.69 10.63 16.55
C ASP A 268 20.18 11.00 16.76
N ASP A 269 21.09 10.00 16.78
CA ASP A 269 22.53 10.17 17.04
C ASP A 269 23.31 9.11 16.27
N SER A 270 23.66 9.44 15.03
CA SER A 270 24.20 8.47 14.07
C SER A 270 25.67 8.13 14.32
N PHE A 271 26.03 6.87 14.13
CA PHE A 271 27.40 6.39 14.33
C PHE A 271 28.39 7.00 13.31
N ASP A 272 27.97 7.24 12.06
CA ASP A 272 28.77 7.91 11.03
C ASP A 272 29.12 9.35 11.46
N GLY A 273 28.16 10.10 12.00
CA GLY A 273 28.41 11.41 12.58
C GLY A 273 29.42 11.39 13.74
N LYS A 274 29.36 10.36 14.60
CA LYS A 274 30.36 10.17 15.67
C LYS A 274 31.75 9.92 15.12
N VAL A 275 31.87 9.09 14.08
CA VAL A 275 33.15 8.81 13.41
C VAL A 275 33.72 10.08 12.82
N VAL A 276 32.93 10.88 12.08
CA VAL A 276 33.38 12.14 11.49
C VAL A 276 33.84 13.12 12.56
N SER A 277 33.08 13.28 13.66
CA SER A 277 33.45 14.14 14.79
C SER A 277 34.78 13.70 15.43
N ALA A 278 34.97 12.41 15.67
CA ALA A 278 36.20 11.87 16.22
C ALA A 278 37.39 12.10 15.28
N LEU A 279 37.23 11.91 13.98
CA LEU A 279 38.27 12.16 12.99
C LEU A 279 38.66 13.65 12.95
N ARG A 280 37.68 14.56 12.93
CA ARG A 280 37.92 16.02 12.96
C ARG A 280 38.67 16.45 14.22
N ASN A 281 38.33 15.87 15.35
CA ASN A 281 39.07 16.10 16.60
C ASN A 281 40.50 15.56 16.49
N GLY A 282 40.70 14.33 15.98
CA GLY A 282 42.01 13.68 15.91
C GLY A 282 43.02 14.41 15.02
N PHE A 283 42.60 14.93 13.85
CA PHE A 283 43.54 15.64 12.96
C PHE A 283 43.60 17.16 13.16
N GLY A 284 42.52 17.78 13.62
CA GLY A 284 42.38 19.24 13.69
C GLY A 284 42.13 19.81 15.09
N GLY A 285 41.99 19.00 16.11
CA GLY A 285 41.65 19.43 17.47
C GLY A 285 40.27 20.08 17.60
N HIS A 286 39.37 19.88 16.65
CA HIS A 286 38.01 20.44 16.67
C HIS A 286 37.22 19.97 17.90
N ALA A 287 36.45 20.83 18.52
CA ALA A 287 35.60 20.48 19.66
C ALA A 287 34.56 19.38 19.26
N MET A 288 34.28 18.47 20.18
CA MET A 288 33.24 17.46 20.07
C MET A 288 32.16 17.73 21.09
N ASP A 289 30.90 17.58 20.67
CA ASP A 289 29.77 17.62 21.58
C ASP A 289 29.68 16.33 22.40
N ALA A 290 29.25 16.45 23.66
CA ALA A 290 29.01 15.29 24.51
C ALA A 290 27.76 14.53 24.04
N ALA A 291 27.85 13.19 23.99
CA ALA A 291 26.69 12.36 23.69
C ALA A 291 25.54 12.64 24.68
N LYS A 292 24.31 12.78 24.20
CA LYS A 292 23.13 12.82 25.07
C LYS A 292 23.09 11.51 25.86
N LYS A 293 23.06 11.58 27.18
CA LYS A 293 22.84 10.40 28.02
C LYS A 293 21.39 9.91 27.78
N ASN A 294 21.23 8.68 27.29
CA ASN A 294 19.95 7.99 27.24
C ASN A 294 19.39 7.75 28.65
#